data_706431729122f252c88f815a3765d784
#
_entry.id   706431729122f252c88f815a3765d784
#
_cell.length_a   1.000
_cell.length_b   1.000
_cell.length_c   1.000
_cell.angle_alpha   90.00
_cell.angle_beta   90.00
_cell.angle_gamma   90.00
#
_symmetry.space_group_name_H-M   'P 1'
#
loop_
_entity.id
_entity.type
_entity.pdbx_description
1 polymer ?
#
loop_
_entity_poly.entity_id
_entity_poly.type
_entity_poly.pdbx_seq_one_letter_code
_entity_poly.pdbx_strand_id
1 'polypeptide(L)'
;MTSTINVALPGTTSGILAAETAAADIRHDATWHVVWTHSHCEQLVSDQLSARGFRPFLPQIEVWSVRAGRRRLINAPMFPGYLFLNDTLDKQRHIEVCKARGLARILGEGWDRLAVVAEAEIAAIRQLAASRVPVFAHPYLREGRRVRIVSGPLADVEGILVKARPEKGLLVLSVHILQRSVAVEVDGIQVVPA
;
A
#
# COMPACT_ATOMS: atom_id res chain seq x y z
N MET A 1 39.92 -40.08 50.12
CA MET A 1 38.62 -39.84 50.75
C MET A 1 38.21 -38.44 50.47
N THR A 2 37.50 -38.22 49.43
CA THR A 2 36.81 -36.94 49.24
C THR A 2 35.65 -37.17 48.28
N SER A 3 34.46 -37.09 48.82
CA SER A 3 33.18 -37.36 48.15
C SER A 3 32.77 -36.14 47.40
N THR A 4 32.57 -36.20 46.08
CA THR A 4 32.07 -35.17 45.28
C THR A 4 30.56 -35.35 45.13
N ILE A 5 29.79 -34.43 45.66
CA ILE A 5 28.32 -34.37 45.54
C ILE A 5 27.98 -33.65 44.24
N ASN A 6 27.32 -34.35 43.35
CA ASN A 6 26.78 -33.83 42.10
C ASN A 6 25.34 -33.35 42.34
N VAL A 7 25.11 -32.02 42.28
CA VAL A 7 23.78 -31.44 42.37
C VAL A 7 23.32 -31.10 40.96
N ALA A 8 22.35 -31.85 40.45
CA ALA A 8 21.65 -31.57 39.21
C ALA A 8 20.58 -30.51 39.44
N LEU A 9 20.62 -29.41 38.69
CA LEU A 9 19.53 -28.43 38.58
C LEU A 9 18.60 -28.81 37.43
N PRO A 10 17.30 -28.75 37.62
CA PRO A 10 16.35 -29.01 36.53
C PRO A 10 16.29 -27.80 35.58
N GLY A 11 16.52 -28.03 34.29
CA GLY A 11 16.38 -27.06 33.24
C GLY A 11 14.93 -26.71 32.95
N THR A 12 14.63 -25.43 33.07
CA THR A 12 13.39 -24.84 32.53
C THR A 12 13.76 -24.07 31.27
N THR A 13 13.68 -24.72 30.12
CA THR A 13 13.78 -24.04 28.82
C THR A 13 12.75 -24.65 27.89
N SER A 14 11.52 -24.25 28.04
CA SER A 14 10.48 -24.50 27.05
C SER A 14 9.51 -23.34 27.13
N GLY A 15 9.64 -22.37 26.24
CA GLY A 15 8.67 -21.24 26.20
C GLY A 15 9.01 -20.08 25.27
N ILE A 16 10.09 -20.15 24.48
CA ILE A 16 10.44 -18.98 23.61
C ILE A 16 10.49 -19.34 22.11
N LEU A 17 10.08 -20.52 21.70
CA LEU A 17 10.15 -20.98 20.30
C LEU A 17 8.81 -20.99 19.55
N ALA A 18 7.74 -20.41 20.12
CA ALA A 18 6.42 -20.45 19.49
C ALA A 18 5.97 -19.09 18.88
N ALA A 19 6.77 -18.04 18.96
CA ALA A 19 6.37 -16.71 18.49
C ALA A 19 7.03 -16.27 17.16
N GLU A 20 7.97 -17.03 16.62
CA GLU A 20 8.72 -16.64 15.41
C GLU A 20 8.29 -17.36 14.12
N THR A 21 7.33 -18.28 14.18
CA THR A 21 6.95 -19.09 13.01
C THR A 21 5.74 -18.52 12.22
N ALA A 22 5.23 -17.35 12.57
CA ALA A 22 4.08 -16.74 11.86
C ALA A 22 4.46 -15.72 10.77
N ALA A 23 5.75 -15.53 10.46
CA ALA A 23 6.22 -14.47 9.57
C ALA A 23 6.75 -14.92 8.21
N ALA A 24 6.65 -16.17 7.82
CA ALA A 24 7.32 -16.68 6.62
C ALA A 24 6.47 -17.63 5.78
N ASP A 25 5.28 -17.21 5.36
CA ASP A 25 4.68 -17.71 4.12
C ASP A 25 4.64 -16.56 3.09
N ILE A 26 5.83 -16.11 2.68
CA ILE A 26 6.00 -15.29 1.49
C ILE A 26 5.77 -16.23 0.32
N ARG A 27 4.53 -16.30 -0.16
CA ARG A 27 4.22 -16.97 -1.42
C ARG A 27 4.94 -16.18 -2.50
N HIS A 28 6.00 -16.74 -3.06
CA HIS A 28 6.83 -16.10 -4.09
C HIS A 28 6.08 -15.72 -5.37
N ASP A 29 4.84 -16.20 -5.54
CA ASP A 29 3.99 -15.94 -6.70
C ASP A 29 2.84 -14.95 -6.43
N ALA A 30 2.80 -14.30 -5.26
CA ALA A 30 1.75 -13.35 -4.94
C ALA A 30 1.91 -12.07 -5.77
N THR A 31 0.86 -11.68 -6.47
CA THR A 31 0.79 -10.47 -7.27
C THR A 31 -0.16 -9.44 -6.66
N TRP A 32 -0.01 -8.18 -7.04
CA TRP A 32 -0.89 -7.11 -6.58
C TRP A 32 -2.08 -6.97 -7.51
N HIS A 33 -3.25 -7.15 -6.95
CA HIS A 33 -4.54 -6.96 -7.61
C HIS A 33 -5.22 -5.70 -7.10
N VAL A 34 -6.14 -5.16 -7.89
CA VAL A 34 -6.94 -4.00 -7.52
C VAL A 34 -8.36 -4.45 -7.19
N VAL A 35 -8.81 -4.04 -6.02
CA VAL A 35 -10.17 -4.25 -5.54
C VAL A 35 -10.92 -2.92 -5.61
N TRP A 36 -12.02 -2.89 -6.37
CA TRP A 36 -12.92 -1.76 -6.42
C TRP A 36 -14.05 -1.96 -5.42
N THR A 37 -14.33 -0.93 -4.62
CA THR A 37 -15.35 -0.94 -3.58
C THR A 37 -16.46 0.06 -3.89
N HIS A 38 -17.60 -0.10 -3.25
CA HIS A 38 -18.58 0.96 -3.17
C HIS A 38 -18.03 2.12 -2.34
N SER A 39 -18.56 3.32 -2.58
CA SER A 39 -18.13 4.55 -1.89
C SER A 39 -18.15 4.38 -0.37
N HIS A 40 -17.06 4.81 0.28
CA HIS A 40 -16.87 4.74 1.73
C HIS A 40 -16.86 3.32 2.32
N CYS A 41 -16.69 2.29 1.51
CA CYS A 41 -16.57 0.90 1.95
C CYS A 41 -15.12 0.38 1.97
N GLU A 42 -14.15 1.21 1.64
CA GLU A 42 -12.73 0.81 1.50
C GLU A 42 -12.20 0.17 2.79
N GLN A 43 -12.40 0.83 3.93
CA GLN A 43 -11.98 0.32 5.23
C GLN A 43 -12.75 -0.95 5.62
N LEU A 44 -14.07 -0.96 5.41
CA LEU A 44 -14.91 -2.12 5.71
C LEU A 44 -14.46 -3.36 4.93
N VAL A 45 -14.15 -3.20 3.65
CA VAL A 45 -13.65 -4.30 2.79
C VAL A 45 -12.26 -4.74 3.24
N SER A 46 -11.36 -3.79 3.52
CA SER A 46 -10.02 -4.08 4.02
C SER A 46 -10.06 -4.92 5.30
N ASP A 47 -10.87 -4.52 6.29
CA ASP A 47 -11.00 -5.23 7.57
C ASP A 47 -11.56 -6.65 7.39
N GLN A 48 -12.57 -6.81 6.54
CA GLN A 48 -13.14 -8.12 6.24
C GLN A 48 -12.17 -9.05 5.52
N LEU A 49 -11.37 -8.52 4.59
CA LEU A 49 -10.35 -9.30 3.89
C LEU A 49 -9.22 -9.71 4.85
N SER A 50 -8.77 -8.80 5.70
CA SER A 50 -7.75 -9.09 6.73
C SER A 50 -8.23 -10.18 7.68
N ALA A 51 -9.49 -10.12 8.15
CA ALA A 51 -10.08 -11.12 9.04
C ALA A 51 -10.18 -12.50 8.38
N ARG A 52 -10.16 -12.61 7.05
CA ARG A 52 -10.17 -13.85 6.29
C ARG A 52 -8.77 -14.32 5.87
N GLY A 53 -7.70 -13.69 6.39
CA GLY A 53 -6.32 -14.06 6.11
C GLY A 53 -5.78 -13.60 4.77
N PHE A 54 -6.44 -12.61 4.14
CA PHE A 54 -5.88 -11.91 2.98
C PHE A 54 -4.96 -10.77 3.41
N ARG A 55 -4.17 -10.23 2.49
CA ARG A 55 -3.25 -9.12 2.70
C ARG A 55 -3.70 -7.87 1.92
N PRO A 56 -4.77 -7.17 2.33
CA PRO A 56 -5.17 -5.93 1.69
C PRO A 56 -4.19 -4.81 2.06
N PHE A 57 -4.03 -3.88 1.13
CA PHE A 57 -3.31 -2.63 1.32
C PHE A 57 -4.22 -1.48 0.94
N LEU A 58 -4.66 -0.70 1.93
CA LEU A 58 -5.43 0.52 1.75
C LEU A 58 -4.51 1.72 2.04
N PRO A 59 -3.90 2.33 1.02
CA PRO A 59 -3.09 3.51 1.22
C PRO A 59 -3.95 4.68 1.67
N GLN A 60 -3.57 5.31 2.78
CA GLN A 60 -4.28 6.45 3.36
C GLN A 60 -3.35 7.66 3.42
N ILE A 61 -3.95 8.83 3.32
CA ILE A 61 -3.29 10.13 3.46
C ILE A 61 -4.05 10.98 4.47
N GLU A 62 -3.31 11.84 5.16
CA GLU A 62 -3.92 12.84 6.04
C GLU A 62 -4.46 14.01 5.24
N VAL A 63 -5.73 14.29 5.37
CA VAL A 63 -6.40 15.41 4.69
C VAL A 63 -7.17 16.29 5.69
N TRP A 64 -7.19 17.59 5.44
CA TRP A 64 -8.01 18.50 6.21
C TRP A 64 -9.48 18.35 5.81
N SER A 65 -10.31 17.98 6.78
CA SER A 65 -11.76 17.94 6.64
C SER A 65 -12.40 19.07 7.43
N VAL A 66 -13.37 19.73 6.83
CA VAL A 66 -14.20 20.75 7.52
C VAL A 66 -15.58 20.16 7.75
N ARG A 67 -15.94 19.94 9.01
CA ARG A 67 -17.27 19.48 9.39
C ARG A 67 -17.84 20.37 10.50
N ALA A 68 -19.04 20.88 10.30
CA ALA A 68 -19.70 21.81 11.21
C ALA A 68 -18.80 23.02 11.61
N GLY A 69 -18.11 23.63 10.62
CA GLY A 69 -17.21 24.76 10.83
C GLY A 69 -15.89 24.46 11.54
N ARG A 70 -15.63 23.22 11.91
CA ARG A 70 -14.37 22.78 12.56
C ARG A 70 -13.48 22.06 11.59
N ARG A 71 -12.21 22.48 11.53
CA ARG A 71 -11.15 21.78 10.80
C ARG A 71 -10.63 20.60 11.63
N ARG A 72 -10.55 19.44 11.02
CA ARG A 72 -9.94 18.24 11.60
C ARG A 72 -9.07 17.56 10.56
N LEU A 73 -7.92 17.05 11.01
CA LEU A 73 -7.10 16.16 10.21
C LEU A 73 -7.73 14.76 10.27
N ILE A 74 -8.00 14.17 9.12
CA ILE A 74 -8.58 12.82 9.01
C ILE A 74 -7.76 11.99 8.04
N ASN A 75 -7.71 10.68 8.26
CA ASN A 75 -7.18 9.74 7.30
C ASN A 75 -8.23 9.48 6.22
N ALA A 76 -7.85 9.64 4.97
CA ALA A 76 -8.69 9.35 3.82
C ALA A 76 -7.96 8.40 2.85
N PRO A 77 -8.68 7.53 2.13
CA PRO A 77 -8.07 6.72 1.08
C PRO A 77 -7.35 7.59 0.06
N MET A 78 -6.10 7.24 -0.28
CA MET A 78 -5.34 7.93 -1.33
C MET A 78 -6.02 7.79 -2.69
N PHE A 79 -6.66 6.65 -2.92
CA PHE A 79 -7.45 6.35 -4.12
C PHE A 79 -8.88 5.99 -3.71
N PRO A 80 -9.82 6.95 -3.62
CA PRO A 80 -11.20 6.68 -3.22
C PRO A 80 -11.86 5.61 -4.09
N GLY A 81 -12.45 4.61 -3.44
CA GLY A 81 -13.10 3.48 -4.08
C GLY A 81 -12.16 2.31 -4.39
N TYR A 82 -10.86 2.40 -4.08
CA TYR A 82 -9.90 1.35 -4.42
C TYR A 82 -9.03 0.96 -3.24
N LEU A 83 -8.68 -0.31 -3.19
CA LEU A 83 -7.61 -0.87 -2.36
C LEU A 83 -6.84 -1.92 -3.16
N PHE A 84 -5.66 -2.25 -2.69
CA PHE A 84 -4.82 -3.26 -3.31
C PHE A 84 -4.85 -4.55 -2.50
N LEU A 85 -4.68 -5.67 -3.17
CA LEU A 85 -4.66 -6.99 -2.55
C LEU A 85 -3.45 -7.77 -3.05
N ASN A 86 -2.57 -8.18 -2.14
CA ASN A 86 -1.44 -9.03 -2.46
C ASN A 86 -1.81 -10.48 -2.22
N ASP A 87 -2.01 -11.23 -3.28
CA ASP A 87 -2.40 -12.64 -3.19
C ASP A 87 -2.14 -13.40 -4.51
N THR A 88 -2.06 -14.74 -4.41
CA THR A 88 -2.20 -15.65 -5.55
C THR A 88 -3.67 -16.01 -5.67
N LEU A 89 -4.45 -15.20 -6.38
CA LEU A 89 -5.89 -15.38 -6.48
C LEU A 89 -6.23 -16.54 -7.43
N ASP A 90 -6.31 -17.77 -6.90
CA ASP A 90 -7.00 -18.85 -7.56
C ASP A 90 -8.52 -18.64 -7.55
N LYS A 91 -9.27 -19.51 -8.23
CA LYS A 91 -10.72 -19.41 -8.32
C LYS A 91 -11.42 -19.42 -6.95
N GLN A 92 -10.95 -20.25 -6.01
CA GLN A 92 -11.54 -20.35 -4.68
C GLN A 92 -11.28 -19.10 -3.88
N ARG A 93 -10.04 -18.61 -3.86
CA ARG A 93 -9.66 -17.36 -3.17
C ARG A 93 -10.37 -16.15 -3.79
N HIS A 94 -10.50 -16.10 -5.11
CA HIS A 94 -11.28 -15.05 -5.78
C HIS A 94 -12.74 -15.02 -5.29
N ILE A 95 -13.40 -16.17 -5.18
CA ILE A 95 -14.76 -16.27 -4.63
C ILE A 95 -14.82 -15.78 -3.19
N GLU A 96 -13.84 -16.15 -2.35
CA GLU A 96 -13.78 -15.70 -0.96
C GLU A 96 -13.61 -14.17 -0.83
N VAL A 97 -12.80 -13.56 -1.69
CA VAL A 97 -12.67 -12.10 -1.75
C VAL A 97 -14.00 -11.46 -2.14
N CYS A 98 -14.69 -12.01 -3.14
CA CYS A 98 -15.97 -11.48 -3.63
C CYS A 98 -17.11 -11.52 -2.59
N LYS A 99 -16.99 -12.30 -1.52
CA LYS A 99 -17.94 -12.32 -0.39
C LYS A 99 -17.84 -11.11 0.54
N ALA A 100 -16.87 -10.23 0.35
CA ALA A 100 -16.71 -9.05 1.20
C ALA A 100 -17.82 -8.03 0.91
N ARG A 101 -18.55 -7.63 1.97
CA ARG A 101 -19.60 -6.61 1.85
C ARG A 101 -18.98 -5.26 1.51
N GLY A 102 -19.54 -4.60 0.51
CA GLY A 102 -19.04 -3.31 0.03
C GLY A 102 -17.99 -3.44 -1.09
N LEU A 103 -17.57 -4.65 -1.44
CA LEU A 103 -16.78 -4.91 -2.63
C LEU A 103 -17.68 -4.82 -3.86
N ALA A 104 -17.25 -4.07 -4.89
CA ALA A 104 -17.92 -4.01 -6.17
C ALA A 104 -17.37 -5.07 -7.13
N ARG A 105 -16.06 -5.13 -7.30
CA ARG A 105 -15.36 -6.17 -8.09
C ARG A 105 -13.86 -6.12 -7.89
N ILE A 106 -13.16 -7.18 -8.29
CA ILE A 106 -11.71 -7.16 -8.54
C ILE A 106 -11.51 -6.74 -10.00
N LEU A 107 -10.56 -5.85 -10.28
CA LEU A 107 -10.32 -5.37 -11.65
C LEU A 107 -9.68 -6.47 -12.50
N GLY A 108 -10.12 -6.56 -13.75
CA GLY A 108 -9.69 -7.54 -14.72
C GLY A 108 -10.80 -7.88 -15.69
N GLU A 109 -10.53 -8.76 -16.63
CA GLU A 109 -11.51 -9.24 -17.62
C GLU A 109 -12.29 -10.45 -17.09
N GLY A 110 -11.69 -11.23 -16.18
CA GLY A 110 -12.29 -12.42 -15.56
C GLY A 110 -11.49 -12.83 -14.34
N TRP A 111 -11.94 -13.87 -13.63
CA TRP A 111 -11.26 -14.39 -12.44
C TRP A 111 -9.85 -14.95 -12.76
N ASP A 112 -9.62 -15.39 -13.99
CA ASP A 112 -8.38 -15.95 -14.54
C ASP A 112 -7.48 -14.90 -15.21
N ARG A 113 -8.01 -13.70 -15.48
CA ARG A 113 -7.32 -12.58 -16.12
C ARG A 113 -7.51 -11.30 -15.32
N LEU A 114 -7.03 -11.32 -14.09
CA LEU A 114 -7.08 -10.17 -13.22
C LEU A 114 -6.01 -9.15 -13.60
N ALA A 115 -6.35 -7.88 -13.42
CA ALA A 115 -5.40 -6.80 -13.59
C ALA A 115 -4.34 -6.84 -12.48
N VAL A 116 -3.06 -6.71 -12.86
CA VAL A 116 -1.91 -6.75 -11.96
C VAL A 116 -1.23 -5.39 -11.91
N VAL A 117 -0.94 -4.92 -10.72
CA VAL A 117 -0.13 -3.71 -10.47
C VAL A 117 1.31 -4.11 -10.24
N ALA A 118 2.23 -3.37 -10.83
CA ALA A 118 3.67 -3.62 -10.65
C ALA A 118 4.09 -3.34 -9.19
N GLU A 119 4.99 -4.17 -8.65
CA GLU A 119 5.54 -3.97 -7.30
C GLU A 119 6.16 -2.58 -7.13
N ALA A 120 6.81 -2.06 -8.18
CA ALA A 120 7.39 -0.71 -8.15
C ALA A 120 6.34 0.39 -7.94
N GLU A 121 5.14 0.26 -8.52
CA GLU A 121 4.03 1.21 -8.27
C GLU A 121 3.54 1.12 -6.83
N ILE A 122 3.41 -0.09 -6.30
CA ILE A 122 3.01 -0.31 -4.90
C ILE A 122 4.06 0.22 -3.93
N ALA A 123 5.34 -0.01 -4.21
CA ALA A 123 6.44 0.51 -3.38
C ALA A 123 6.41 2.05 -3.34
N ALA A 124 6.23 2.70 -4.49
CA ALA A 124 6.09 4.16 -4.57
C ALA A 124 4.87 4.67 -3.78
N ILE A 125 3.71 3.99 -3.87
CA ILE A 125 2.50 4.33 -3.11
C ILE A 125 2.75 4.18 -1.60
N ARG A 126 3.41 3.11 -1.16
CA ARG A 126 3.78 2.90 0.24
C ARG A 126 4.68 4.01 0.76
N GLN A 127 5.67 4.38 -0.03
CA GLN A 127 6.60 5.43 0.32
C GLN A 127 5.90 6.80 0.43
N LEU A 128 5.00 7.12 -0.52
CA LEU A 128 4.17 8.30 -0.43
C LEU A 128 3.30 8.31 0.84
N ALA A 129 2.62 7.21 1.12
CA ALA A 129 1.76 7.09 2.31
C ALA A 129 2.54 7.23 3.63
N ALA A 130 3.77 6.74 3.67
CA ALA A 130 4.64 6.81 4.85
C ALA A 130 5.34 8.17 5.03
N SER A 131 5.53 8.93 3.96
CA SER A 131 6.38 10.14 3.94
C SER A 131 5.80 11.34 4.68
N ARG A 132 4.48 11.35 4.97
CA ARG A 132 3.72 12.49 5.50
C ARG A 132 3.82 13.78 4.66
N VAL A 133 4.36 13.68 3.45
CA VAL A 133 4.36 14.79 2.49
C VAL A 133 2.92 15.02 2.03
N PRO A 134 2.46 16.27 1.93
CA PRO A 134 1.11 16.55 1.41
C PRO A 134 0.91 15.94 0.02
N VAL A 135 -0.08 15.07 -0.11
CA VAL A 135 -0.46 14.41 -1.35
C VAL A 135 -1.78 14.99 -1.81
N PHE A 136 -1.88 15.28 -3.09
CA PHE A 136 -3.07 15.87 -3.69
C PHE A 136 -3.63 14.96 -4.78
N ALA A 137 -4.96 14.88 -4.89
CA ALA A 137 -5.59 14.23 -6.02
C ALA A 137 -5.23 15.00 -7.31
N HIS A 138 -4.83 14.28 -8.35
CA HIS A 138 -4.46 14.86 -9.64
C HIS A 138 -5.21 14.13 -10.75
N PRO A 139 -5.63 14.82 -11.83
CA PRO A 139 -6.14 14.17 -13.03
C PRO A 139 -5.12 13.15 -13.55
N TYR A 140 -5.63 12.02 -14.07
CA TYR A 140 -4.76 10.99 -14.59
C TYR A 140 -3.87 11.52 -15.71
N LEU A 141 -2.58 11.33 -15.61
CA LEU A 141 -1.58 11.82 -16.54
C LEU A 141 -0.80 10.64 -17.12
N ARG A 142 -0.78 10.52 -18.44
CA ARG A 142 -0.05 9.48 -19.18
C ARG A 142 1.29 9.95 -19.69
N GLU A 143 1.35 11.22 -20.10
CA GLU A 143 2.47 11.79 -20.83
C GLU A 143 3.08 12.95 -20.06
N GLY A 144 4.39 13.13 -20.24
CA GLY A 144 5.13 14.18 -19.60
C GLY A 144 6.59 13.73 -19.34
N ARG A 145 7.37 14.64 -18.76
CA ARG A 145 8.77 14.35 -18.44
C ARG A 145 8.85 13.37 -17.27
N ARG A 146 9.30 12.16 -17.50
CA ARG A 146 9.58 11.19 -16.44
C ARG A 146 10.80 11.63 -15.66
N VAL A 147 10.71 11.58 -14.34
CA VAL A 147 11.78 11.94 -13.42
C VAL A 147 11.78 10.98 -12.22
N ARG A 148 12.95 10.88 -11.60
CA ARG A 148 13.15 10.16 -10.35
C ARG A 148 13.62 11.14 -9.28
N ILE A 149 13.11 11.00 -8.06
CA ILE A 149 13.60 11.78 -6.90
C ILE A 149 14.91 11.18 -6.42
N VAL A 150 15.93 12.01 -6.22
CA VAL A 150 17.28 11.54 -5.80
C VAL A 150 17.54 11.70 -4.30
N SER A 151 16.71 12.42 -3.56
CA SER A 151 16.91 12.65 -2.13
C SER A 151 15.62 12.88 -1.37
N GLY A 152 15.69 12.75 -0.04
CA GLY A 152 14.58 12.99 0.86
C GLY A 152 13.68 11.76 1.08
N PRO A 153 12.51 11.93 1.73
CA PRO A 153 11.64 10.84 2.14
C PRO A 153 10.98 10.12 0.95
N LEU A 154 11.09 10.67 -0.27
CA LEU A 154 10.55 10.08 -1.51
C LEU A 154 11.67 9.69 -2.48
N ALA A 155 12.91 9.49 -2.00
CA ALA A 155 14.02 9.05 -2.84
C ALA A 155 13.64 7.77 -3.63
N ASP A 156 14.10 7.66 -4.87
CA ASP A 156 13.83 6.59 -5.83
C ASP A 156 12.39 6.48 -6.34
N VAL A 157 11.47 7.34 -5.89
CA VAL A 157 10.13 7.40 -6.49
C VAL A 157 10.22 8.01 -7.88
N GLU A 158 9.65 7.32 -8.85
CA GLU A 158 9.50 7.80 -10.22
C GLU A 158 8.09 8.32 -10.48
N GLY A 159 7.99 9.34 -11.32
CA GLY A 159 6.72 9.92 -11.72
C GLY A 159 6.87 10.89 -12.88
N ILE A 160 5.81 11.59 -13.20
CA ILE A 160 5.77 12.61 -14.24
C ILE A 160 5.91 13.98 -13.60
N LEU A 161 6.91 14.74 -14.00
CA LEU A 161 7.11 16.09 -13.51
C LEU A 161 6.21 17.08 -14.25
N VAL A 162 5.37 17.78 -13.48
CA VAL A 162 4.58 18.90 -13.95
C VAL A 162 5.12 20.17 -13.29
N LYS A 163 5.51 21.14 -14.09
CA LYS A 163 6.03 22.40 -13.58
C LYS A 163 4.89 23.26 -13.02
N ALA A 164 4.84 23.40 -11.71
CA ALA A 164 3.83 24.20 -11.03
C ALA A 164 4.28 25.65 -10.79
N ARG A 165 5.60 25.88 -10.53
CA ARG A 165 6.21 27.20 -10.26
C ARG A 165 7.70 27.17 -10.64
N PRO A 166 8.41 28.31 -10.75
CA PRO A 166 9.81 28.34 -11.19
C PRO A 166 10.76 27.44 -10.38
N GLU A 167 10.58 27.33 -9.08
CA GLU A 167 11.45 26.57 -8.18
C GLU A 167 10.81 25.31 -7.61
N LYS A 168 9.51 25.08 -7.85
CA LYS A 168 8.76 23.93 -7.36
C LYS A 168 8.04 23.21 -8.48
N GLY A 169 8.15 21.89 -8.51
CA GLY A 169 7.43 21.01 -9.41
C GLY A 169 6.36 20.20 -8.69
N LEU A 170 5.44 19.62 -9.43
CA LEU A 170 4.56 18.56 -8.97
C LEU A 170 5.07 17.25 -9.57
N LEU A 171 5.45 16.32 -8.71
CA LEU A 171 5.63 14.93 -9.12
C LEU A 171 4.27 14.25 -9.12
N VAL A 172 3.88 13.71 -10.26
CA VAL A 172 2.61 13.00 -10.43
C VAL A 172 2.91 11.51 -10.54
N LEU A 173 2.44 10.75 -9.55
CA LEU A 173 2.44 9.31 -9.58
C LEU A 173 1.10 8.82 -10.13
N SER A 174 1.14 8.14 -11.26
CA SER A 174 -0.05 7.60 -11.93
C SER A 174 -0.12 6.10 -11.77
N VAL A 175 -1.26 5.60 -11.31
CA VAL A 175 -1.57 4.16 -11.31
C VAL A 175 -2.38 3.86 -12.55
N HIS A 176 -1.75 3.23 -13.52
CA HIS A 176 -2.33 3.04 -14.86
C HIS A 176 -3.66 2.28 -14.84
N ILE A 177 -3.72 1.21 -14.09
CA ILE A 177 -4.91 0.34 -13.99
C ILE A 177 -6.10 1.11 -13.36
N LEU A 178 -5.84 1.98 -12.40
CA LEU A 178 -6.88 2.78 -11.75
C LEU A 178 -7.34 3.98 -12.57
N GLN A 179 -6.57 4.40 -13.58
CA GLN A 179 -6.75 5.69 -14.27
C GLN A 179 -6.81 6.86 -13.26
N ARG A 180 -5.97 6.78 -12.22
CA ARG A 180 -5.88 7.73 -11.12
C ARG A 180 -4.44 8.17 -10.90
N SER A 181 -4.29 9.38 -10.46
CA SER A 181 -2.99 9.95 -10.12
C SER A 181 -3.05 10.71 -8.80
N VAL A 182 -1.92 10.74 -8.12
CA VAL A 182 -1.68 11.61 -6.98
C VAL A 182 -0.46 12.46 -7.27
N ALA A 183 -0.41 13.66 -6.70
CA ALA A 183 0.69 14.58 -6.89
C ALA A 183 1.28 15.00 -5.55
N VAL A 184 2.59 15.18 -5.52
CA VAL A 184 3.34 15.77 -4.40
C VAL A 184 4.17 16.94 -4.89
N GLU A 185 4.34 17.95 -4.06
CA GLU A 185 5.27 19.04 -4.34
C GLU A 185 6.70 18.54 -4.15
N VAL A 186 7.57 18.83 -5.11
CA VAL A 186 9.01 18.52 -5.07
C VAL A 186 9.83 19.76 -5.42
N ASP A 187 10.98 19.89 -4.81
CA ASP A 187 11.94 20.91 -5.18
C ASP A 187 12.65 20.50 -6.48
N GLY A 188 12.84 21.44 -7.40
CA GLY A 188 13.42 21.17 -8.73
C GLY A 188 14.85 20.60 -8.71
N ILE A 189 15.54 20.75 -7.58
CA ILE A 189 16.92 20.24 -7.36
C ILE A 189 16.91 18.74 -6.97
N GLN A 190 15.80 18.21 -6.53
CA GLN A 190 15.67 16.83 -6.02
C GLN A 190 15.28 15.79 -7.07
N VAL A 191 15.16 16.18 -8.33
CA VAL A 191 14.71 15.30 -9.40
C VAL A 191 15.72 15.20 -10.54
N VAL A 192 15.88 14.00 -11.08
CA VAL A 192 16.68 13.71 -12.29
C VAL A 192 15.78 13.03 -13.34
N PRO A 193 16.11 13.11 -14.62
CA PRO A 193 15.43 12.30 -15.63
C PRO A 193 15.49 10.81 -15.26
N ALA A 194 14.38 10.09 -15.40
CA ALA A 194 14.29 8.65 -15.18
C ALA A 194 14.61 7.89 -16.45
#